data_5e39f5b1890c9228619cb6458efa4152
#
_entry.id   5e39f5b1890c9228619cb6458efa4152
#
_cell.length_a   1.000
_cell.length_b   1.000
_cell.length_c   1.000
_cell.angle_alpha   90.00
_cell.angle_beta   90.00
_cell.angle_gamma   90.00
#
_symmetry.space_group_name_H-M   'P 1'
#
loop_
_entity.id
_entity.type
_entity.pdbx_description
1 polymer ?
#
loop_
_entity_poly.entity_id
_entity_poly.type
_entity_poly.pdbx_seq_one_letter_code
_entity_poly.pdbx_strand_id
1 'polypeptide(L)'
;MSRTATEVVTLSALRALVVAALYGRPGLGRSSDTVQEADLPSGTDAELVERSLIPLLAGLITENLPHFTARGAITAPAVIAGIGVAAHHTTPWADPMHAMTADELRRLPADIRWEREPMYWDGVAAKTGTTGRLNFSGGVKDSGGRVADAILYPATEAGRRIRGLQA
;
A
#
# COMPACT_ATOMS: atom_id res chain seq x y z
N MET A 1 1.99 11.66 -29.80
CA MET A 1 2.46 12.57 -28.74
C MET A 1 2.98 11.74 -27.59
N SER A 2 4.26 11.80 -27.35
CA SER A 2 4.89 11.17 -26.18
C SER A 2 4.36 11.90 -24.94
N ARG A 3 3.56 11.20 -24.10
CA ARG A 3 3.27 11.66 -22.73
C ARG A 3 4.59 11.69 -22.00
N THR A 4 5.14 12.84 -21.78
CA THR A 4 6.20 13.06 -20.80
C THR A 4 5.60 12.70 -19.46
N ALA A 5 5.84 11.46 -19.03
CA ALA A 5 5.27 10.95 -17.80
C ALA A 5 5.95 11.60 -16.60
N THR A 6 5.40 12.72 -16.17
CA THR A 6 5.65 13.34 -14.86
C THR A 6 4.78 12.67 -13.77
N GLU A 7 3.81 11.85 -14.14
CA GLU A 7 2.98 11.13 -13.18
C GLU A 7 3.74 9.94 -12.62
N VAL A 8 4.13 10.06 -11.37
CA VAL A 8 4.80 9.01 -10.60
C VAL A 8 3.79 8.02 -10.05
N VAL A 9 2.58 8.47 -9.76
CA VAL A 9 1.45 7.68 -9.24
C VAL A 9 0.17 8.16 -9.91
N THR A 10 -0.71 7.23 -10.28
CA THR A 10 -2.02 7.59 -10.85
C THR A 10 -2.97 8.07 -9.77
N LEU A 11 -3.93 8.92 -10.13
CA LEU A 11 -5.00 9.36 -9.22
C LEU A 11 -5.79 8.17 -8.65
N SER A 12 -6.04 7.15 -9.48
CA SER A 12 -6.73 5.92 -9.03
C SER A 12 -5.94 5.17 -7.95
N ALA A 13 -4.62 5.11 -8.08
CA ALA A 13 -3.77 4.48 -7.07
C ALA A 13 -3.73 5.28 -5.76
N LEU A 14 -3.65 6.61 -5.83
CA LEU A 14 -3.76 7.46 -4.64
C LEU A 14 -5.11 7.32 -3.95
N ARG A 15 -6.19 7.22 -4.73
CA ARG A 15 -7.52 6.97 -4.20
C ARG A 15 -7.59 5.62 -3.47
N ALA A 16 -7.05 4.56 -4.06
CA ALA A 16 -6.98 3.25 -3.43
C ALA A 16 -6.17 3.28 -2.12
N LEU A 17 -5.08 4.04 -2.07
CA LEU A 17 -4.27 4.28 -0.87
C LEU A 17 -5.12 4.91 0.25
N VAL A 18 -5.84 6.00 -0.07
CA VAL A 18 -6.68 6.72 0.90
C VAL A 18 -7.81 5.85 1.41
N VAL A 19 -8.53 5.16 0.52
CA VAL A 19 -9.65 4.28 0.87
C VAL A 19 -9.18 3.09 1.73
N ALA A 20 -8.04 2.51 1.41
CA ALA A 20 -7.44 1.44 2.21
C ALA A 20 -6.96 1.94 3.58
N ALA A 21 -6.38 3.15 3.66
CA ALA A 21 -5.99 3.76 4.94
C ALA A 21 -7.21 4.11 5.80
N LEU A 22 -8.32 4.50 5.17
CA LEU A 22 -9.56 4.83 5.86
C LEU A 22 -10.25 3.59 6.46
N TYR A 23 -10.38 2.53 5.68
CA TYR A 23 -11.18 1.35 6.05
C TYR A 23 -10.37 0.09 6.36
N GLY A 24 -9.06 0.10 6.16
CA GLY A 24 -8.24 -1.11 6.25
C GLY A 24 -8.53 -2.10 5.13
N ARG A 25 -8.49 -3.40 5.43
CA ARG A 25 -8.76 -4.47 4.45
C ARG A 25 -10.11 -4.35 3.71
N PRO A 26 -11.22 -4.02 4.38
CA PRO A 26 -12.49 -3.78 3.68
C PRO A 26 -12.40 -2.69 2.61
N GLY A 27 -11.49 -1.74 2.74
CA GLY A 27 -11.23 -0.70 1.77
C GLY A 27 -10.69 -1.20 0.43
N LEU A 28 -10.02 -2.36 0.41
CA LEU A 28 -9.50 -2.95 -0.82
C LEU A 28 -10.60 -3.29 -1.85
N GLY A 29 -11.81 -3.59 -1.41
CA GLY A 29 -12.97 -3.82 -2.27
C GLY A 29 -13.72 -2.56 -2.68
N ARG A 30 -13.37 -1.41 -2.10
CA ARG A 30 -14.08 -0.12 -2.27
C ARG A 30 -13.29 0.92 -3.05
N SER A 31 -12.20 0.55 -3.69
CA SER A 31 -11.27 1.49 -4.34
C SER A 31 -11.90 2.36 -5.44
N SER A 32 -13.02 1.92 -6.02
CA SER A 32 -13.78 2.67 -7.05
C SER A 32 -14.92 3.51 -6.48
N ASP A 33 -15.29 3.30 -5.22
CA ASP A 33 -16.41 3.97 -4.60
C ASP A 33 -16.08 5.42 -4.24
N THR A 34 -17.09 6.27 -4.29
CA THR A 34 -16.98 7.62 -3.74
C THR A 34 -17.23 7.54 -2.24
N VAL A 35 -16.27 8.01 -1.45
CA VAL A 35 -16.43 8.12 0.01
C VAL A 35 -17.23 9.37 0.33
N GLN A 36 -18.35 9.18 1.04
CA GLN A 36 -19.18 10.26 1.55
C GLN A 36 -19.02 10.38 3.06
N GLU A 37 -19.37 11.53 3.63
CA GLU A 37 -19.24 11.77 5.06
C GLU A 37 -20.03 10.74 5.90
N ALA A 38 -21.19 10.30 5.41
CA ALA A 38 -21.98 9.26 6.06
C ALA A 38 -21.31 7.86 6.09
N ASP A 39 -20.31 7.65 5.23
CA ASP A 39 -19.58 6.38 5.13
C ASP A 39 -18.28 6.36 5.96
N LEU A 40 -17.96 7.46 6.62
CA LEU A 40 -16.75 7.53 7.45
C LEU A 40 -16.80 6.53 8.61
N PRO A 41 -15.64 6.06 9.10
CA PRO A 41 -15.58 5.19 10.26
C PRO A 41 -16.30 5.80 11.47
N SER A 42 -16.97 4.95 12.26
CA SER A 42 -17.72 5.38 13.43
C SER A 42 -16.86 6.21 14.38
N GLY A 43 -17.38 7.34 14.85
CA GLY A 43 -16.68 8.26 15.74
C GLY A 43 -15.69 9.19 15.03
N THR A 44 -15.72 9.25 13.70
CA THR A 44 -14.89 10.16 12.90
C THR A 44 -15.73 11.19 12.16
N ASP A 45 -15.10 12.27 11.76
CA ASP A 45 -15.61 13.29 10.84
C ASP A 45 -14.56 13.61 9.77
N ALA A 46 -14.93 14.40 8.78
CA ALA A 46 -14.03 14.76 7.69
C ALA A 46 -12.76 15.47 8.18
N GLU A 47 -12.89 16.35 9.17
CA GLU A 47 -11.76 17.09 9.72
C GLU A 47 -10.74 16.17 10.41
N LEU A 48 -11.21 15.23 11.22
CA LEU A 48 -10.34 14.25 11.88
C LEU A 48 -9.64 13.36 10.85
N VAL A 49 -10.36 12.92 9.81
CA VAL A 49 -9.81 12.10 8.74
C VAL A 49 -8.71 12.85 7.98
N GLU A 50 -8.96 14.07 7.54
CA GLU A 50 -7.98 14.88 6.83
C GLU A 50 -6.74 15.13 7.70
N ARG A 51 -6.94 15.57 8.93
CA ARG A 51 -5.85 15.84 9.88
C ARG A 51 -4.98 14.62 10.18
N SER A 52 -5.57 13.42 10.17
CA SER A 52 -4.86 12.17 10.44
C SER A 52 -4.19 11.60 9.19
N LEU A 53 -4.89 11.56 8.06
CA LEU A 53 -4.41 10.87 6.85
C LEU A 53 -3.46 11.71 6.01
N ILE A 54 -3.69 13.01 5.85
CA ILE A 54 -2.87 13.84 4.96
C ILE A 54 -1.39 13.82 5.35
N PRO A 55 -1.01 14.14 6.60
CA PRO A 55 0.41 14.11 6.98
C PRO A 55 1.00 12.70 6.94
N LEU A 56 0.23 11.68 7.30
CA LEU A 56 0.66 10.29 7.28
C LEU A 56 1.00 9.82 5.86
N LEU A 57 0.07 10.00 4.93
CA LEU A 57 0.22 9.54 3.55
C LEU A 57 1.24 10.39 2.78
N ALA A 58 1.26 11.69 3.02
CA ALA A 58 2.28 12.58 2.45
C ALA A 58 3.69 12.20 2.91
N GLY A 59 3.85 11.86 4.19
CA GLY A 59 5.12 11.37 4.74
C GLY A 59 5.57 10.07 4.08
N LEU A 60 4.68 9.09 3.98
CA LEU A 60 4.97 7.80 3.34
C LEU A 60 5.40 7.97 1.88
N ILE A 61 4.72 8.82 1.11
CA ILE A 61 5.07 9.08 -0.29
C ILE A 61 6.43 9.80 -0.37
N THR A 62 6.65 10.82 0.45
CA THR A 62 7.89 11.61 0.44
C THR A 62 9.10 10.77 0.81
N GLU A 63 9.00 9.94 1.85
CA GLU A 63 10.07 9.05 2.30
C GLU A 63 10.43 7.98 1.26
N ASN A 64 9.47 7.58 0.43
CA ASN A 64 9.67 6.56 -0.61
C ASN A 64 9.75 7.15 -2.03
N LEU A 65 9.84 8.46 -2.17
CA LEU A 65 9.84 9.15 -3.48
C LEU A 65 10.86 8.60 -4.48
N PRO A 66 12.10 8.24 -4.10
CA PRO A 66 13.06 7.64 -5.03
C PRO A 66 12.55 6.34 -5.66
N HIS A 67 11.82 5.52 -4.91
CA HIS A 67 11.27 4.26 -5.39
C HIS A 67 10.07 4.47 -6.32
N PHE A 68 9.27 5.49 -6.07
CA PHE A 68 8.20 5.93 -7.00
C PHE A 68 8.80 6.44 -8.31
N THR A 69 9.82 7.29 -8.22
CA THR A 69 10.51 7.86 -9.39
C THR A 69 11.19 6.77 -10.23
N ALA A 70 11.80 5.77 -9.60
CA ALA A 70 12.39 4.61 -10.26
C ALA A 70 11.35 3.64 -10.83
N ARG A 71 10.04 3.90 -10.64
CA ARG A 71 8.93 3.02 -11.07
C ARG A 71 9.04 1.61 -10.53
N GLY A 72 9.48 1.48 -9.28
CA GLY A 72 9.54 0.22 -8.56
C GLY A 72 8.16 -0.41 -8.34
N ALA A 73 8.14 -1.55 -7.67
CA ALA A 73 6.90 -2.26 -7.32
C ALA A 73 5.92 -1.39 -6.51
N ILE A 74 6.45 -0.41 -5.76
CA ILE A 74 5.65 0.55 -4.98
C ILE A 74 4.63 1.33 -5.84
N THR A 75 4.85 1.46 -7.15
CA THR A 75 3.91 2.13 -8.05
C THR A 75 2.76 1.23 -8.52
N ALA A 76 2.80 -0.05 -8.23
CA ALA A 76 1.73 -0.97 -8.60
C ALA A 76 0.49 -0.75 -7.73
N PRO A 77 -0.74 -0.70 -8.30
CA PRO A 77 -1.96 -0.41 -7.56
C PRO A 77 -2.18 -1.30 -6.34
N ALA A 78 -1.92 -2.60 -6.46
CA ALA A 78 -2.06 -3.54 -5.35
C ALA A 78 -1.06 -3.28 -4.21
N VAL A 79 0.15 -2.84 -4.55
CA VAL A 79 1.19 -2.52 -3.56
C VAL A 79 0.83 -1.23 -2.82
N ILE A 80 0.40 -0.20 -3.54
CA ILE A 80 -0.07 1.06 -2.95
C ILE A 80 -1.27 0.82 -2.02
N ALA A 81 -2.23 0.02 -2.45
CA ALA A 81 -3.38 -0.32 -1.63
C ALA A 81 -2.98 -1.11 -0.37
N GLY A 82 -2.04 -2.04 -0.47
CA GLY A 82 -1.48 -2.77 0.67
C GLY A 82 -0.77 -1.86 1.68
N ILE A 83 -0.05 -0.86 1.20
CA ILE A 83 0.54 0.19 2.05
C ILE A 83 -0.57 0.97 2.78
N GLY A 84 -1.67 1.27 2.10
CA GLY A 84 -2.83 1.92 2.71
C GLY A 84 -3.43 1.09 3.85
N VAL A 85 -3.56 -0.23 3.66
CA VAL A 85 -4.01 -1.13 4.74
C VAL A 85 -3.05 -1.11 5.93
N ALA A 86 -1.75 -1.12 5.69
CA ALA A 86 -0.76 -0.99 6.77
C ALA A 86 -0.89 0.36 7.49
N ALA A 87 -1.06 1.45 6.75
CA ALA A 87 -1.26 2.79 7.30
C ALA A 87 -2.53 2.90 8.15
N HIS A 88 -3.57 2.14 7.84
CA HIS A 88 -4.80 2.10 8.63
C HIS A 88 -4.54 1.82 10.12
N HIS A 89 -3.59 0.95 10.43
CA HIS A 89 -3.24 0.58 11.80
C HIS A 89 -2.69 1.74 12.65
N THR A 90 -2.32 2.86 12.03
CA THR A 90 -1.85 4.06 12.75
C THR A 90 -2.94 5.11 12.93
N THR A 91 -4.13 4.89 12.38
CA THR A 91 -5.24 5.85 12.47
C THR A 91 -5.93 5.78 13.84
N PRO A 92 -6.53 6.89 14.30
CA PRO A 92 -7.25 6.90 15.59
C PRO A 92 -8.48 5.98 15.64
N TRP A 93 -9.00 5.58 14.50
CA TRP A 93 -10.17 4.71 14.38
C TRP A 93 -9.83 3.24 14.09
N ALA A 94 -8.54 2.91 14.03
CA ALA A 94 -8.11 1.52 13.88
C ALA A 94 -8.42 0.70 15.14
N ASP A 95 -8.51 -0.63 14.95
CA ASP A 95 -8.65 -1.56 16.07
C ASP A 95 -7.46 -1.40 17.04
N PRO A 96 -7.71 -1.06 18.33
CA PRO A 96 -6.64 -0.90 19.30
C PRO A 96 -5.76 -2.14 19.50
N MET A 97 -6.31 -3.32 19.26
CA MET A 97 -5.55 -4.58 19.37
C MET A 97 -4.45 -4.72 18.34
N HIS A 98 -4.55 -3.98 17.24
CA HIS A 98 -3.60 -3.99 16.14
C HIS A 98 -3.02 -2.59 15.85
N ALA A 99 -3.24 -1.65 16.78
CA ALA A 99 -2.75 -0.29 16.64
C ALA A 99 -1.22 -0.25 16.58
N MET A 100 -0.72 0.62 15.73
CA MET A 100 0.69 0.80 15.43
C MET A 100 1.02 2.28 15.50
N THR A 101 2.22 2.63 15.92
CA THR A 101 2.71 4.01 15.89
C THR A 101 3.16 4.40 14.47
N ALA A 102 3.20 5.71 14.20
CA ALA A 102 3.73 6.20 12.93
C ALA A 102 5.21 5.81 12.72
N ASP A 103 6.00 5.74 13.79
CA ASP A 103 7.40 5.33 13.72
C ASP A 103 7.56 3.84 13.39
N GLU A 104 6.71 2.98 13.93
CA GLU A 104 6.66 1.56 13.56
C GLU A 104 6.29 1.41 12.09
N LEU A 105 5.26 2.13 11.62
CA LEU A 105 4.87 2.10 10.21
C LEU A 105 6.01 2.53 9.28
N ARG A 106 6.76 3.59 9.63
CA ARG A 106 7.88 4.06 8.80
C ARG A 106 9.02 3.05 8.69
N ARG A 107 9.23 2.23 9.71
CA ARG A 107 10.30 1.22 9.71
C ARG A 107 9.96 0.04 8.81
N LEU A 108 8.69 -0.30 8.64
CA LEU A 108 8.27 -1.47 7.88
C LEU A 108 8.71 -1.45 6.41
N PRO A 109 8.57 -0.34 5.66
CA PRO A 109 9.01 -0.28 4.27
C PRO A 109 10.52 -0.06 4.09
N ALA A 110 11.26 0.27 5.14
CA ALA A 110 12.68 0.63 5.03
C ALA A 110 13.55 -0.47 4.40
N ASP A 111 13.23 -1.74 4.68
CA ASP A 111 13.99 -2.89 4.20
C ASP A 111 13.36 -3.57 2.99
N ILE A 112 12.27 -3.04 2.45
CA ILE A 112 11.58 -3.64 1.30
C ILE A 112 12.38 -3.40 0.03
N ARG A 113 12.50 -4.46 -0.78
CA ARG A 113 13.09 -4.42 -2.12
C ARG A 113 12.03 -4.00 -3.12
N TRP A 114 12.12 -2.76 -3.59
CA TRP A 114 11.13 -2.18 -4.49
C TRP A 114 11.37 -2.49 -5.96
N GLU A 115 12.48 -3.12 -6.30
CA GLU A 115 12.77 -3.56 -7.66
C GLU A 115 11.70 -4.57 -8.11
N ARG A 116 11.25 -4.44 -9.35
CA ARG A 116 10.23 -5.33 -9.93
C ARG A 116 10.83 -6.68 -10.35
N GLU A 117 11.36 -7.42 -9.39
CA GLU A 117 11.99 -8.72 -9.60
C GLU A 117 11.07 -9.87 -9.12
N PRO A 118 11.00 -10.98 -9.88
CA PRO A 118 10.19 -12.13 -9.49
C PRO A 118 10.55 -12.67 -8.11
N MET A 119 11.81 -12.66 -7.75
CA MET A 119 12.29 -13.17 -6.46
C MET A 119 11.67 -12.43 -5.26
N TYR A 120 11.23 -11.18 -5.43
CA TYR A 120 10.62 -10.39 -4.36
C TYR A 120 9.09 -10.41 -4.42
N TRP A 121 8.50 -10.33 -5.62
CA TRP A 121 7.10 -9.98 -5.78
C TRP A 121 6.22 -11.08 -6.36
N ASP A 122 6.80 -12.16 -6.92
CA ASP A 122 6.00 -13.27 -7.42
C ASP A 122 5.23 -13.97 -6.29
N GLY A 123 3.93 -14.16 -6.50
CA GLY A 123 3.03 -14.70 -5.48
C GLY A 123 2.60 -13.71 -4.39
N VAL A 124 3.22 -12.54 -4.28
CA VAL A 124 2.83 -11.48 -3.33
C VAL A 124 1.92 -10.45 -4.02
N ALA A 125 2.44 -9.68 -4.93
CA ALA A 125 1.70 -8.66 -5.67
C ALA A 125 1.64 -8.91 -7.18
N ALA A 126 2.38 -9.86 -7.67
CA ALA A 126 2.52 -10.13 -9.09
C ALA A 126 2.56 -11.63 -9.37
N LYS A 127 2.48 -11.99 -10.64
CA LYS A 127 2.69 -13.36 -11.15
C LYS A 127 3.70 -13.32 -12.27
N THR A 128 4.61 -14.28 -12.25
CA THR A 128 5.55 -14.48 -13.35
C THR A 128 4.82 -15.19 -14.49
N GLY A 129 4.79 -14.55 -15.67
CA GLY A 129 4.22 -15.13 -16.87
C GLY A 129 5.15 -16.18 -17.49
N THR A 130 4.66 -16.88 -18.53
CA THR A 130 5.41 -17.90 -19.26
C THR A 130 6.70 -17.40 -19.92
N THR A 131 6.80 -16.09 -20.15
CA THR A 131 7.99 -15.41 -20.67
C THR A 131 9.00 -15.00 -19.60
N GLY A 132 8.77 -15.37 -18.33
CA GLY A 132 9.58 -14.93 -17.19
C GLY A 132 9.33 -13.48 -16.74
N ARG A 133 8.38 -12.79 -17.38
CA ARG A 133 8.05 -11.41 -17.09
C ARG A 133 7.07 -11.32 -15.91
N LEU A 134 7.39 -10.43 -14.96
CA LEU A 134 6.57 -10.18 -13.80
C LEU A 134 5.37 -9.29 -14.19
N ASN A 135 4.16 -9.72 -13.83
CA ASN A 135 2.91 -9.03 -14.12
C ASN A 135 2.18 -8.66 -12.83
N PHE A 136 1.96 -7.37 -12.60
CA PHE A 136 1.24 -6.80 -11.47
C PHE A 136 -0.27 -6.59 -11.73
N SER A 137 -0.83 -7.21 -12.76
CA SER A 137 -2.24 -7.05 -13.14
C SER A 137 -3.25 -7.80 -12.28
N GLY A 138 -2.81 -8.43 -11.18
CA GLY A 138 -3.71 -9.10 -10.24
C GLY A 138 -4.71 -8.16 -9.59
N GLY A 139 -5.88 -8.68 -9.20
CA GLY A 139 -6.92 -7.90 -8.53
C GLY A 139 -6.40 -7.23 -7.25
N VAL A 140 -6.70 -5.94 -7.09
CA VAL A 140 -6.24 -5.13 -5.95
C VAL A 140 -6.68 -5.73 -4.62
N LYS A 141 -7.89 -6.31 -4.56
CA LYS A 141 -8.44 -6.89 -3.33
C LYS A 141 -7.54 -7.99 -2.76
N ASP A 142 -7.24 -9.01 -3.56
CA ASP A 142 -6.48 -10.16 -3.09
C ASP A 142 -4.99 -9.85 -2.98
N SER A 143 -4.43 -9.21 -3.99
CA SER A 143 -3.01 -8.85 -4.02
C SER A 143 -2.68 -7.78 -2.99
N GLY A 144 -3.54 -6.77 -2.82
CA GLY A 144 -3.38 -5.75 -1.79
C GLY A 144 -3.40 -6.34 -0.37
N GLY A 145 -4.26 -7.33 -0.12
CA GLY A 145 -4.29 -8.06 1.14
C GLY A 145 -2.98 -8.80 1.42
N ARG A 146 -2.45 -9.52 0.43
CA ARG A 146 -1.15 -10.21 0.57
C ARG A 146 0.01 -9.25 0.76
N VAL A 147 0.00 -8.12 0.08
CA VAL A 147 1.01 -7.07 0.28
C VAL A 147 0.95 -6.50 1.68
N ALA A 148 -0.26 -6.19 2.18
CA ALA A 148 -0.43 -5.71 3.54
C ALA A 148 0.13 -6.71 4.57
N ASP A 149 -0.16 -8.01 4.40
CA ASP A 149 0.39 -9.06 5.26
C ASP A 149 1.91 -9.13 5.19
N ALA A 150 2.48 -9.04 3.99
CA ALA A 150 3.92 -9.08 3.82
C ALA A 150 4.62 -7.87 4.47
N ILE A 151 3.96 -6.69 4.46
CA ILE A 151 4.47 -5.49 5.13
C ILE A 151 4.36 -5.63 6.65
N LEU A 152 3.17 -5.97 7.16
CA LEU A 152 2.85 -6.01 8.58
C LEU A 152 3.52 -7.15 9.33
N TYR A 153 3.79 -8.27 8.64
CA TYR A 153 4.34 -9.48 9.23
C TYR A 153 5.69 -9.86 8.59
N PRO A 154 6.78 -9.14 8.93
CA PRO A 154 8.10 -9.35 8.31
C PRO A 154 8.66 -10.77 8.43
N ALA A 155 8.26 -11.51 9.46
CA ALA A 155 8.74 -12.87 9.72
C ALA A 155 8.09 -13.95 8.84
N THR A 156 6.99 -13.63 8.16
CA THR A 156 6.34 -14.57 7.22
C THR A 156 7.20 -14.80 5.98
N GLU A 157 6.93 -15.87 5.23
CA GLU A 157 7.61 -16.12 3.97
C GLU A 157 7.50 -14.93 3.00
N ALA A 158 6.28 -14.41 2.81
CA ALA A 158 6.06 -13.23 1.97
C ALA A 158 6.77 -11.98 2.52
N GLY A 159 6.72 -11.77 3.83
CA GLY A 159 7.40 -10.65 4.49
C GLY A 159 8.93 -10.69 4.33
N ARG A 160 9.53 -11.86 4.44
CA ARG A 160 10.95 -12.07 4.18
C ARG A 160 11.30 -11.90 2.71
N ARG A 161 10.45 -12.45 1.82
CA ARG A 161 10.64 -12.38 0.37
C ARG A 161 10.76 -10.94 -0.12
N ILE A 162 9.81 -10.06 0.23
CA ILE A 162 9.85 -8.65 -0.20
C ILE A 162 11.03 -7.87 0.40
N ARG A 163 11.70 -8.41 1.39
CA ARG A 163 12.93 -7.85 2.00
C ARG A 163 14.21 -8.50 1.48
N GLY A 164 14.11 -9.43 0.55
CA GLY A 164 15.26 -10.15 0.02
C GLY A 164 15.90 -11.13 1.02
N LEU A 165 15.18 -11.47 2.09
CA LEU A 165 15.61 -12.43 3.10
C LEU A 165 15.07 -13.81 2.72
N GLN A 166 15.74 -14.49 1.81
CA GLN A 166 15.39 -15.88 1.47
C GLN A 166 15.87 -16.84 2.55
N ALA A 167 15.11 -17.92 2.73
CA ALA A 167 15.49 -18.99 3.63
C ALA A 167 16.72 -19.72 3.11
#